data_af9bd2e68a3a5233204a24bd5ce7433b
#
_entry.id   af9bd2e68a3a5233204a24bd5ce7433b
#
_cell.length_a   1.000
_cell.length_b   1.000
_cell.length_c   1.000
_cell.angle_alpha   90.00
_cell.angle_beta   90.00
_cell.angle_gamma   90.00
#
_symmetry.space_group_name_H-M   'P 1'
#
loop_
_entity.id
_entity.type
_entity.pdbx_description
1 polymer ?
#
loop_
_entity_poly.entity_id
_entity_poly.type
_entity_poly.pdbx_seq_one_letter_code
_entity_poly.pdbx_strand_id
1 'polypeptide(L)'
;YGIAYRESIDDAIVALREAFDELAAGDDHKMNILAPLEVAGVTALADSSVNIRVRIKTTPGNQWAVGRAYNRLVKLHFDGKGIEIPFPHTTLYFGVGKEGEAPPANLRIMQQNFDIDGRPGGQPRSGESSRAGEEDPRSKPNPEFKGDFDED
;
A
#
# COMPACT_ATOMS: atom_id res chain seq x y z
N TYR A 1 3.88 2.09 -19.04
CA TYR A 1 3.09 2.08 -17.80
C TYR A 1 2.04 0.99 -17.88
N GLY A 2 1.94 0.17 -16.84
CA GLY A 2 0.92 -0.87 -16.73
C GLY A 2 -0.23 -0.40 -15.85
N ILE A 3 -1.45 -0.59 -16.33
CA ILE A 3 -2.70 -0.33 -15.59
C ILE A 3 -3.48 -1.63 -15.41
N ALA A 4 -4.35 -1.71 -14.40
CA ALA A 4 -5.20 -2.88 -14.22
C ALA A 4 -6.19 -3.04 -15.38
N TYR A 5 -6.57 -4.28 -15.69
CA TYR A 5 -7.50 -4.58 -16.80
C TYR A 5 -8.88 -3.94 -16.66
N ARG A 6 -9.26 -3.59 -15.43
CA ARG A 6 -10.54 -2.92 -15.14
C ARG A 6 -10.52 -1.42 -15.39
N GLU A 7 -9.32 -0.83 -15.56
CA GLU A 7 -9.14 0.60 -15.73
C GLU A 7 -9.43 1.04 -17.16
N SER A 8 -9.90 2.29 -17.32
CA SER A 8 -10.09 2.93 -18.60
C SER A 8 -8.74 3.31 -19.22
N ILE A 9 -8.47 2.82 -20.41
CA ILE A 9 -7.26 3.16 -21.17
C ILE A 9 -7.24 4.64 -21.53
N ASP A 10 -8.39 5.20 -21.89
CA ASP A 10 -8.49 6.63 -22.29
C ASP A 10 -8.22 7.55 -21.08
N ASP A 11 -8.76 7.23 -19.90
CA ASP A 11 -8.52 8.00 -18.68
C ASP A 11 -7.02 7.92 -18.26
N ALA A 12 -6.40 6.76 -18.42
CA ALA A 12 -4.98 6.61 -18.18
C ALA A 12 -4.14 7.45 -19.16
N ILE A 13 -4.50 7.49 -20.44
CA ILE A 13 -3.82 8.34 -21.44
C ILE A 13 -3.99 9.83 -21.11
N VAL A 14 -5.18 10.24 -20.64
CA VAL A 14 -5.41 11.62 -20.18
C VAL A 14 -4.50 11.94 -19.00
N ALA A 15 -4.42 11.06 -17.98
CA ALA A 15 -3.56 11.25 -16.83
C ALA A 15 -2.08 11.33 -17.21
N LEU A 16 -1.62 10.50 -18.17
CA LEU A 16 -0.26 10.56 -18.70
C LEU A 16 0.05 11.89 -19.41
N ARG A 17 -0.90 12.46 -20.13
CA ARG A 17 -0.74 13.77 -20.77
C ARG A 17 -0.69 14.90 -19.76
N GLU A 18 -1.58 14.91 -18.77
CA GLU A 18 -1.59 15.91 -17.70
C GLU A 18 -0.29 15.88 -16.89
N ALA A 19 0.21 14.69 -16.54
CA ALA A 19 1.50 14.55 -15.89
C ALA A 19 2.66 15.09 -16.74
N PHE A 20 2.58 14.95 -18.05
CA PHE A 20 3.58 15.53 -18.96
C PHE A 20 3.46 17.04 -19.04
N ASP A 21 2.25 17.58 -19.13
CA ASP A 21 2.03 19.03 -19.20
C ASP A 21 2.54 19.72 -17.93
N GLU A 22 2.33 19.11 -16.75
CA GLU A 22 2.90 19.58 -15.48
C GLU A 22 4.43 19.55 -15.51
N LEU A 23 5.04 18.45 -16.00
CA LEU A 23 6.49 18.33 -16.13
C LEU A 23 7.07 19.41 -17.07
N ALA A 24 6.42 19.65 -18.20
CA ALA A 24 6.85 20.59 -19.21
C ALA A 24 6.67 22.05 -18.79
N ALA A 25 5.72 22.32 -17.88
CA ALA A 25 5.51 23.63 -17.28
C ALA A 25 6.52 23.94 -16.18
N GLY A 26 7.11 22.93 -15.56
CA GLY A 26 8.12 23.08 -14.49
C GLY A 26 9.45 23.60 -15.00
N ASP A 27 10.03 24.60 -14.32
CA ASP A 27 11.27 25.26 -14.72
C ASP A 27 12.47 24.31 -14.77
N ASP A 28 12.49 23.27 -13.95
CA ASP A 28 13.61 22.32 -13.83
C ASP A 28 13.85 21.49 -15.10
N HIS A 29 12.78 21.18 -15.84
CA HIS A 29 12.86 20.24 -16.97
C HIS A 29 12.43 20.82 -18.31
N LYS A 30 11.80 22.00 -18.32
CA LYS A 30 11.27 22.66 -19.50
C LYS A 30 12.30 22.77 -20.63
N MET A 31 13.54 23.18 -20.31
CA MET A 31 14.61 23.35 -21.29
C MET A 31 15.17 22.01 -21.82
N ASN A 32 14.84 20.90 -21.15
CA ASN A 32 15.34 19.57 -21.49
C ASN A 32 14.35 18.75 -22.34
N ILE A 33 13.14 19.25 -22.53
CA ILE A 33 12.08 18.60 -23.31
C ILE A 33 12.04 19.24 -24.69
N LEU A 34 12.22 18.43 -25.73
CA LEU A 34 12.37 18.89 -27.12
C LEU A 34 11.10 18.79 -27.95
N ALA A 35 10.11 18.04 -27.51
CA ALA A 35 8.87 17.82 -28.26
C ALA A 35 7.71 17.43 -27.31
N PRO A 36 6.45 17.57 -27.74
CA PRO A 36 5.29 17.06 -27.03
C PRO A 36 5.37 15.56 -26.76
N LEU A 37 4.60 15.11 -25.78
CA LEU A 37 4.48 13.69 -25.43
C LEU A 37 3.94 12.90 -26.62
N GLU A 38 4.68 11.89 -27.04
CA GLU A 38 4.20 10.90 -28.01
C GLU A 38 3.57 9.74 -27.26
N VAL A 39 2.26 9.51 -27.47
CA VAL A 39 1.55 8.37 -26.91
C VAL A 39 1.40 7.31 -27.99
N ALA A 40 2.11 6.21 -27.83
CA ALA A 40 2.03 5.07 -28.78
C ALA A 40 0.80 4.19 -28.53
N GLY A 41 0.06 4.42 -27.44
CA GLY A 41 -1.10 3.63 -27.05
C GLY A 41 -0.75 2.32 -26.37
N VAL A 42 -1.69 1.37 -26.39
CA VAL A 42 -1.50 0.03 -25.81
C VAL A 42 -0.50 -0.76 -26.64
N THR A 43 0.56 -1.23 -26.02
CA THR A 43 1.62 -1.98 -26.68
C THR A 43 1.65 -3.46 -26.29
N ALA A 44 1.03 -3.84 -25.17
CA ALA A 44 0.91 -5.22 -24.75
C ALA A 44 -0.26 -5.39 -23.78
N LEU A 45 -0.89 -6.55 -23.85
CA LEU A 45 -1.78 -7.09 -22.83
C LEU A 45 -0.94 -8.14 -22.07
N ALA A 46 -0.44 -7.75 -20.90
CA ALA A 46 0.42 -8.60 -20.07
C ALA A 46 -0.39 -9.44 -19.08
N ASP A 47 0.26 -10.35 -18.35
CA ASP A 47 -0.41 -11.30 -17.46
C ASP A 47 -1.30 -10.63 -16.41
N SER A 48 -0.92 -9.45 -15.93
CA SER A 48 -1.67 -8.72 -14.88
C SER A 48 -1.93 -7.25 -15.21
N SER A 49 -1.53 -6.76 -16.40
CA SER A 49 -1.63 -5.36 -16.76
C SER A 49 -1.85 -5.11 -18.25
N VAL A 50 -2.47 -3.96 -18.54
CA VAL A 50 -2.51 -3.38 -19.88
C VAL A 50 -1.38 -2.35 -19.98
N ASN A 51 -0.43 -2.55 -20.90
CA ASN A 51 0.76 -1.72 -21.01
C ASN A 51 0.57 -0.59 -22.02
N ILE A 52 0.66 0.65 -21.56
CA ILE A 52 0.63 1.86 -22.37
C ILE A 52 2.04 2.38 -22.53
N ARG A 53 2.46 2.68 -23.76
CA ARG A 53 3.77 3.23 -24.07
C ARG A 53 3.67 4.70 -24.41
N VAL A 54 4.53 5.48 -23.76
CA VAL A 54 4.75 6.89 -24.08
C VAL A 54 6.24 7.14 -24.34
N ARG A 55 6.53 8.22 -25.08
CA ARG A 55 7.89 8.63 -25.39
C ARG A 55 8.04 10.13 -25.18
N ILE A 56 9.09 10.52 -24.49
CA ILE A 56 9.49 11.91 -24.28
C ILE A 56 10.84 12.12 -24.99
N LYS A 57 10.89 13.11 -25.88
CA LYS A 57 12.13 13.50 -26.54
C LYS A 57 12.86 14.54 -25.70
N THR A 58 14.10 14.23 -25.32
CA THR A 58 14.88 15.07 -24.42
C THR A 58 16.22 15.47 -25.05
N THR A 59 16.84 16.49 -24.46
CA THR A 59 18.26 16.80 -24.74
C THR A 59 19.18 15.66 -24.27
N PRO A 60 20.29 15.40 -24.96
CA PRO A 60 21.23 14.34 -24.58
C PRO A 60 21.72 14.49 -23.13
N GLY A 61 21.80 13.38 -22.40
CA GLY A 61 22.22 13.34 -21.00
C GLY A 61 21.10 13.57 -19.97
N ASN A 62 19.98 14.19 -20.34
CA ASN A 62 18.90 14.53 -19.41
C ASN A 62 17.74 13.50 -19.37
N GLN A 63 17.79 12.48 -20.21
CA GLN A 63 16.72 11.46 -20.31
C GLN A 63 16.39 10.78 -18.97
N TRP A 64 17.41 10.55 -18.14
CA TRP A 64 17.22 9.88 -16.85
C TRP A 64 16.57 10.79 -15.80
N ALA A 65 16.96 12.08 -15.77
CA ALA A 65 16.39 13.05 -14.86
C ALA A 65 14.92 13.33 -15.21
N VAL A 66 14.65 13.62 -16.49
CA VAL A 66 13.30 13.83 -17.02
C VAL A 66 12.44 12.58 -16.79
N GLY A 67 12.96 11.38 -17.06
CA GLY A 67 12.22 10.12 -16.86
C GLY A 67 11.83 9.89 -15.40
N ARG A 68 12.72 10.15 -14.43
CA ARG A 68 12.40 10.02 -12.99
C ARG A 68 11.35 11.04 -12.55
N ALA A 69 11.47 12.29 -12.99
CA ALA A 69 10.50 13.32 -12.67
C ALA A 69 9.12 12.98 -13.25
N TYR A 70 9.09 12.53 -14.50
CA TYR A 70 7.85 12.10 -15.15
C TYR A 70 7.20 10.90 -14.43
N ASN A 71 7.97 9.88 -14.08
CA ASN A 71 7.46 8.71 -13.33
C ASN A 71 6.80 9.12 -12.01
N ARG A 72 7.41 10.09 -11.30
CA ARG A 72 6.83 10.63 -10.05
C ARG A 72 5.47 11.29 -10.31
N LEU A 73 5.38 12.14 -11.33
CA LEU A 73 4.13 12.84 -11.67
C LEU A 73 3.05 11.86 -12.14
N VAL A 74 3.40 10.88 -12.99
CA VAL A 74 2.47 9.83 -13.41
C VAL A 74 1.88 9.10 -12.21
N LYS A 75 2.72 8.73 -11.21
CA LYS A 75 2.22 8.08 -10.00
C LYS A 75 1.24 8.97 -9.23
N LEU A 76 1.53 10.26 -9.11
CA LEU A 76 0.64 11.22 -8.44
C LEU A 76 -0.70 11.38 -9.17
N HIS A 77 -0.66 11.52 -10.51
CA HIS A 77 -1.87 11.64 -11.32
C HIS A 77 -2.72 10.36 -11.31
N PHE A 78 -2.09 9.19 -11.37
CA PHE A 78 -2.78 7.92 -11.28
C PHE A 78 -3.47 7.75 -9.93
N ASP A 79 -2.76 8.02 -8.83
CA ASP A 79 -3.33 7.97 -7.48
C ASP A 79 -4.49 8.97 -7.31
N GLY A 80 -4.32 10.20 -7.80
CA GLY A 80 -5.33 11.25 -7.73
C GLY A 80 -6.61 10.94 -8.52
N LYS A 81 -6.49 10.16 -9.60
CA LYS A 81 -7.61 9.71 -10.44
C LYS A 81 -8.12 8.32 -10.08
N GLY A 82 -7.50 7.63 -9.11
CA GLY A 82 -7.87 6.29 -8.70
C GLY A 82 -7.51 5.21 -9.74
N ILE A 83 -6.56 5.48 -10.65
CA ILE A 83 -6.10 4.51 -11.65
C ILE A 83 -5.12 3.55 -10.98
N GLU A 84 -5.47 2.26 -10.97
CA GLU A 84 -4.67 1.23 -10.31
C GLU A 84 -3.49 0.77 -11.18
N ILE A 85 -2.30 0.79 -10.56
CA ILE A 85 -1.12 0.06 -11.06
C ILE A 85 -1.17 -1.33 -10.43
N PRO A 86 -1.42 -2.40 -11.19
CA PRO A 86 -1.70 -3.71 -10.63
C PRO A 86 -0.46 -4.36 -10.04
N PHE A 87 -0.63 -5.06 -8.93
CA PHE A 87 0.34 -6.04 -8.46
C PHE A 87 0.28 -7.31 -9.32
N PRO A 88 1.35 -8.12 -9.36
CA PRO A 88 1.29 -9.43 -9.98
C PRO A 88 0.16 -10.27 -9.37
N HIS A 89 -0.76 -10.76 -10.20
CA HIS A 89 -1.85 -11.61 -9.75
C HIS A 89 -1.58 -13.06 -10.18
N THR A 90 -1.91 -14.00 -9.31
CA THR A 90 -1.91 -15.43 -9.61
C THR A 90 -3.30 -15.99 -9.40
N THR A 91 -3.89 -16.54 -10.45
CA THR A 91 -5.16 -17.25 -10.33
C THR A 91 -4.87 -18.69 -9.95
N LEU A 92 -5.42 -19.14 -8.82
CA LEU A 92 -5.35 -20.52 -8.38
C LEU A 92 -6.59 -21.26 -8.89
N TYR A 93 -6.39 -22.21 -9.78
CA TYR A 93 -7.45 -23.09 -10.25
C TYR A 93 -7.37 -24.42 -9.49
N PHE A 94 -8.35 -24.67 -8.65
CA PHE A 94 -8.54 -25.96 -7.98
C PHE A 94 -9.37 -26.84 -8.94
N GLY A 95 -8.69 -27.70 -9.67
CA GLY A 95 -9.31 -28.53 -10.72
C GLY A 95 -10.60 -29.20 -10.27
N VAL A 96 -11.53 -29.43 -11.21
CA VAL A 96 -12.77 -30.17 -10.98
C VAL A 96 -12.48 -31.66 -11.17
N GLY A 97 -12.81 -32.47 -10.18
CA GLY A 97 -12.74 -33.93 -10.30
C GLY A 97 -13.63 -34.50 -11.42
N LYS A 98 -13.43 -35.75 -11.80
CA LYS A 98 -14.20 -36.40 -12.87
C LYS A 98 -15.72 -36.43 -12.59
N GLU A 99 -16.12 -36.25 -11.34
CA GLU A 99 -17.52 -36.25 -10.86
C GLU A 99 -18.12 -34.85 -10.75
N GLY A 100 -17.38 -33.82 -11.22
CA GLY A 100 -17.86 -32.42 -11.22
C GLY A 100 -17.69 -31.65 -9.91
N GLU A 101 -17.08 -32.24 -8.89
CA GLU A 101 -16.82 -31.59 -7.62
C GLU A 101 -15.38 -31.04 -7.58
N ALA A 102 -15.24 -29.78 -7.11
CA ALA A 102 -13.94 -29.22 -6.81
C ALA A 102 -13.55 -29.59 -5.38
N PRO A 103 -12.33 -30.12 -5.13
CA PRO A 103 -11.89 -30.38 -3.76
C PRO A 103 -11.83 -29.08 -2.97
N PRO A 104 -12.31 -29.06 -1.70
CA PRO A 104 -12.25 -27.86 -0.89
C PRO A 104 -10.79 -27.43 -0.64
N ALA A 105 -10.47 -26.19 -0.98
CA ALA A 105 -9.17 -25.61 -0.66
C ALA A 105 -9.14 -25.18 0.80
N ASN A 106 -8.39 -25.91 1.62
CA ASN A 106 -8.14 -25.50 3.01
C ASN A 106 -7.07 -24.40 3.06
N LEU A 107 -7.49 -23.15 3.04
CA LEU A 107 -6.59 -22.00 3.21
C LEU A 107 -6.45 -21.70 4.69
N ARG A 108 -5.25 -21.92 5.26
CA ARG A 108 -4.90 -21.49 6.60
C ARG A 108 -4.21 -20.13 6.51
N ILE A 109 -4.97 -19.07 6.76
CA ILE A 109 -4.41 -17.71 6.85
C ILE A 109 -3.79 -17.56 8.23
N MET A 110 -2.46 -17.52 8.29
CA MET A 110 -1.74 -17.17 9.52
C MET A 110 -1.55 -15.67 9.56
N GLN A 111 -2.40 -14.99 10.31
CA GLN A 111 -2.25 -13.57 10.58
C GLN A 111 -1.20 -13.41 11.69
N GLN A 112 -0.01 -12.95 11.35
CA GLN A 112 0.96 -12.50 12.34
C GLN A 112 0.67 -11.05 12.67
N ASN A 113 0.18 -10.79 13.88
CA ASN A 113 0.10 -9.44 14.40
C ASN A 113 1.50 -9.03 14.87
N PHE A 114 2.01 -7.97 14.30
CA PHE A 114 3.23 -7.33 14.77
C PHE A 114 2.86 -6.12 15.62
N ASP A 115 3.53 -5.94 16.75
CA ASP A 115 3.45 -4.71 17.53
C ASP A 115 4.10 -3.56 16.73
N ILE A 116 3.83 -2.32 17.15
CA ILE A 116 4.39 -1.09 16.53
C ILE A 116 5.92 -1.15 16.45
N ASP A 117 6.57 -1.92 17.32
CA ASP A 117 8.02 -2.14 17.36
C ASP A 117 8.51 -3.28 16.45
N GLY A 118 7.63 -3.87 15.61
CA GLY A 118 7.97 -4.94 14.67
C GLY A 118 8.25 -6.30 15.33
N ARG A 119 7.85 -6.52 16.58
CA ARG A 119 7.97 -7.81 17.27
C ARG A 119 6.73 -8.66 17.00
N PRO A 120 6.87 -10.00 16.86
CA PRO A 120 5.71 -10.86 16.75
C PRO A 120 4.85 -10.73 18.02
N GLY A 121 3.60 -10.28 17.84
CA GLY A 121 2.65 -10.15 18.94
C GLY A 121 2.47 -11.47 19.64
N GLY A 122 2.62 -11.49 20.98
CA GLY A 122 2.40 -12.67 21.79
C GLY A 122 0.97 -13.17 21.61
N GLN A 123 0.80 -14.49 21.50
CA GLN A 123 -0.53 -15.13 21.49
C GLN A 123 -1.34 -14.64 22.68
N PRO A 124 -2.63 -14.32 22.53
CA PRO A 124 -3.50 -14.10 23.67
C PRO A 124 -3.47 -15.38 24.51
N ARG A 125 -3.02 -15.26 25.76
CA ARG A 125 -3.06 -16.37 26.72
C ARG A 125 -4.54 -16.74 26.91
N SER A 126 -4.92 -17.83 26.29
CA SER A 126 -6.20 -18.49 26.59
C SER A 126 -6.09 -19.07 28.00
N GLY A 127 -6.67 -18.42 28.97
CA GLY A 127 -6.80 -18.95 30.31
C GLY A 127 -6.52 -17.97 31.44
N GLU A 128 -7.28 -16.92 31.52
CA GLU A 128 -7.58 -16.30 32.82
C GLU A 128 -9.11 -16.27 32.99
N SER A 129 -9.61 -17.48 33.29
CA SER A 129 -10.89 -17.67 33.94
C SER A 129 -10.75 -17.12 35.35
N SER A 130 -11.55 -16.08 35.62
CA SER A 130 -12.10 -15.68 36.90
C SER A 130 -11.58 -16.45 38.14
N ARG A 131 -10.68 -15.86 38.90
CA ARG A 131 -10.60 -15.99 40.32
C ARG A 131 -10.99 -14.66 40.97
N ALA A 132 -12.30 -14.55 41.22
CA ALA A 132 -12.81 -13.63 42.21
C ALA A 132 -12.35 -14.10 43.59
N GLY A 133 -11.83 -13.21 44.42
CA GLY A 133 -11.77 -13.34 45.86
C GLY A 133 -10.54 -14.02 46.42
N GLU A 134 -9.43 -13.31 46.45
CA GLU A 134 -8.43 -13.52 47.48
C GLU A 134 -7.97 -12.14 47.95
N GLU A 135 -8.51 -11.74 49.13
CA GLU A 135 -8.16 -10.48 49.80
C GLU A 135 -6.65 -10.50 50.15
N ASP A 136 -5.94 -9.47 49.69
CA ASP A 136 -4.55 -9.23 50.08
C ASP A 136 -4.48 -8.98 51.59
N PRO A 137 -3.79 -9.86 52.37
CA PRO A 137 -3.69 -9.68 53.83
C PRO A 137 -2.90 -8.43 54.26
N ARG A 138 -2.43 -7.60 53.33
CA ARG A 138 -1.67 -6.37 53.57
C ARG A 138 -2.54 -5.10 53.60
N SER A 139 -3.86 -5.20 53.41
CA SER A 139 -4.76 -4.04 53.40
C SER A 139 -5.41 -3.72 54.76
N LYS A 140 -4.87 -4.23 55.87
CA LYS A 140 -5.33 -3.82 57.19
C LYS A 140 -4.60 -2.53 57.58
N PRO A 141 -5.32 -1.43 57.93
CA PRO A 141 -4.69 -0.20 58.42
C PRO A 141 -4.04 -0.47 59.76
N ASN A 142 -2.77 -0.04 59.87
CA ASN A 142 -2.01 -0.08 61.11
C ASN A 142 -2.68 0.84 62.17
N PRO A 143 -3.09 0.32 63.34
CA PRO A 143 -3.83 1.10 64.33
C PRO A 143 -2.95 2.00 65.24
N GLU A 144 -1.64 2.12 64.96
CA GLU A 144 -0.75 2.91 65.84
C GLU A 144 -0.10 4.09 65.10
N PHE A 145 -0.91 5.09 64.75
CA PHE A 145 -0.36 6.44 64.56
C PHE A 145 -1.33 7.47 65.10
N LYS A 146 -1.27 7.66 66.44
CA LYS A 146 -1.75 8.87 67.12
C LYS A 146 -0.58 9.87 67.07
N GLY A 147 -0.63 10.78 66.12
CA GLY A 147 0.19 11.98 66.14
C GLY A 147 -0.56 13.07 66.85
N ASP A 148 -0.10 13.40 68.04
CA ASP A 148 -0.46 14.62 68.74
C ASP A 148 0.11 15.80 67.93
N PHE A 149 -0.75 16.63 67.44
CA PHE A 149 -0.39 17.99 67.06
C PHE A 149 -1.04 18.91 68.05
N ASP A 150 -0.23 19.36 69.07
CA ASP A 150 -0.53 20.49 69.89
C ASP A 150 -0.42 21.77 69.06
N GLU A 151 -1.42 22.61 69.27
CA GLU A 151 -1.49 24.02 68.85
C GLU A 151 -0.40 24.82 69.51
N ASP A 152 0.25 25.73 68.78
CA ASP A 152 0.56 27.11 69.13
C ASP A 152 0.85 27.93 67.86
#